data_e927ae5c859b07f19aed3b037ac89329
#
_entry.id   e927ae5c859b07f19aed3b037ac89329
#
_cell.length_a   1.000
_cell.length_b   1.000
_cell.length_c   1.000
_cell.angle_alpha   90.00
_cell.angle_beta   90.00
_cell.angle_gamma   90.00
#
_symmetry.space_group_name_H-M   'P 1'
#
loop_
_entity.id
_entity.type
_entity.pdbx_description
1 polymer ?
#
loop_
_entity_poly.entity_id
_entity_poly.type
_entity_poly.pdbx_seq_one_letter_code
_entity_poly.pdbx_strand_id
1 'polypeptide(L)'
;VEAVFGLWVFALLGAVFFFYDWHTAVNYIVYEVNFVEAEFVVVIMTLASTRPILKLTESIMQKVANLLGGSLTAWWFTLLTAGPILGSLITEPAAMTISALLLAHKFYDLEPSAKLKYATIGLLFVNISVGGTLSNFAAPPVLMVAAPWKWDMMYMIVHFGWKAILGIIISNMIYYYIFRKEFRGLQEKFTIKVLKEEIQRKYLNSRELDAEFYKIEAAVDEELGFAQVIDQRLKELVDKIKNRLADRLRDRHLPSIVKEGLDQSLVKEAFEQRFEEIRLREMRKFLPGLLPENERPPFRDPEWDNRDDPVPAWVTLVHVFFMVWTIVNAHYPELFIPGLLFFLGFSQVTAPFQNRIDLKPALLVGFFLGGLVIHGGVQGWWIAPVLGNLPEIPLMLGATVLTAFNDNAAITFLSTLVPNFTDTLNYAVVAGAVAGGGLTVIANAPNPAGLSILKKYFGN
;
A
#
# COMPACT_ATOMS: atom_id res chain seq x y z
N VAL A 1 -17.72 5.99 3.26
CA VAL A 1 -17.71 7.05 4.30
C VAL A 1 -17.29 8.36 3.65
N GLU A 2 -16.15 8.41 2.94
CA GLU A 2 -15.53 9.62 2.38
C GLU A 2 -16.49 10.39 1.45
N ALA A 3 -17.15 9.68 0.52
CA ALA A 3 -18.10 10.28 -0.40
C ALA A 3 -19.32 10.89 0.33
N VAL A 4 -19.86 10.17 1.32
CA VAL A 4 -21.01 10.66 2.10
C VAL A 4 -20.65 11.90 2.89
N PHE A 5 -19.48 11.88 3.54
CA PHE A 5 -19.00 13.03 4.32
C PHE A 5 -18.81 14.28 3.43
N GLY A 6 -18.17 14.12 2.26
CA GLY A 6 -18.05 15.22 1.31
C GLY A 6 -19.40 15.72 0.76
N LEU A 7 -20.39 14.85 0.55
CA LEU A 7 -21.72 15.26 0.11
C LEU A 7 -22.48 16.10 1.14
N TRP A 8 -22.21 15.93 2.44
CA TRP A 8 -22.80 16.78 3.48
C TRP A 8 -22.40 18.26 3.37
N VAL A 9 -21.34 18.59 2.63
CA VAL A 9 -20.96 19.98 2.30
C VAL A 9 -22.13 20.71 1.64
N PHE A 10 -22.87 20.07 0.74
CA PHE A 10 -24.02 20.68 0.09
C PHE A 10 -25.15 20.98 1.08
N ALA A 11 -25.33 20.16 2.12
CA ALA A 11 -26.30 20.43 3.17
C ALA A 11 -25.87 21.64 4.02
N LEU A 12 -24.59 21.75 4.38
CA LEU A 12 -24.05 22.91 5.09
C LEU A 12 -24.21 24.20 4.27
N LEU A 13 -23.77 24.18 3.02
CA LEU A 13 -23.88 25.34 2.13
C LEU A 13 -25.35 25.73 1.87
N GLY A 14 -26.23 24.74 1.74
CA GLY A 14 -27.66 24.96 1.64
C GLY A 14 -28.24 25.62 2.91
N ALA A 15 -27.79 25.23 4.09
CA ALA A 15 -28.17 25.86 5.35
C ALA A 15 -27.64 27.31 5.44
N VAL A 16 -26.36 27.54 5.08
CA VAL A 16 -25.78 28.91 5.04
C VAL A 16 -26.56 29.80 4.05
N PHE A 17 -26.88 29.28 2.87
CA PHE A 17 -27.67 30.00 1.88
C PHE A 17 -29.10 30.32 2.41
N PHE A 18 -29.73 29.39 3.09
CA PHE A 18 -31.09 29.56 3.60
C PHE A 18 -31.17 30.54 4.76
N PHE A 19 -30.23 30.49 5.72
CA PHE A 19 -30.23 31.32 6.92
C PHE A 19 -29.58 32.70 6.74
N TYR A 20 -28.69 32.83 5.73
CA TYR A 20 -27.99 34.04 5.40
C TYR A 20 -28.25 34.43 3.96
N ASP A 21 -27.28 34.23 3.06
CA ASP A 21 -27.42 34.47 1.61
C ASP A 21 -26.35 33.71 0.80
N TRP A 22 -26.48 33.78 -0.53
CA TRP A 22 -25.51 33.17 -1.44
C TRP A 22 -24.11 33.79 -1.34
N HIS A 23 -24.02 35.10 -1.14
CA HIS A 23 -22.75 35.79 -1.05
C HIS A 23 -21.96 35.37 0.18
N THR A 24 -22.61 35.16 1.31
CA THR A 24 -22.00 34.62 2.55
C THR A 24 -21.47 33.20 2.30
N ALA A 25 -22.24 32.32 1.64
CA ALA A 25 -21.77 30.98 1.33
C ALA A 25 -20.53 30.99 0.42
N VAL A 26 -20.53 31.83 -0.63
CA VAL A 26 -19.39 31.97 -1.53
C VAL A 26 -18.18 32.57 -0.81
N ASN A 27 -18.38 33.62 -0.01
CA ASN A 27 -17.26 34.24 0.73
C ASN A 27 -16.60 33.24 1.68
N TYR A 28 -17.38 32.44 2.40
CA TYR A 28 -16.86 31.39 3.25
C TYR A 28 -15.94 30.44 2.47
N ILE A 29 -16.45 29.88 1.36
CA ILE A 29 -15.68 28.89 0.56
C ILE A 29 -14.42 29.52 -0.06
N VAL A 30 -14.51 30.76 -0.56
CA VAL A 30 -13.42 31.38 -1.35
C VAL A 30 -12.33 31.97 -0.46
N TYR A 31 -12.69 32.55 0.69
CA TYR A 31 -11.76 33.34 1.49
C TYR A 31 -11.42 32.74 2.86
N GLU A 32 -12.28 31.87 3.42
CA GLU A 32 -12.05 31.29 4.74
C GLU A 32 -11.59 29.83 4.70
N VAL A 33 -11.99 29.07 3.66
CA VAL A 33 -11.62 27.66 3.52
C VAL A 33 -10.29 27.53 2.76
N ASN A 34 -9.33 26.81 3.34
CA ASN A 34 -8.07 26.48 2.67
C ASN A 34 -8.13 25.06 2.10
N PHE A 35 -8.04 24.92 0.77
CA PHE A 35 -8.07 23.63 0.07
C PHE A 35 -6.69 23.09 -0.29
N VAL A 36 -5.61 23.85 -0.04
CA VAL A 36 -4.26 23.52 -0.50
C VAL A 36 -3.84 22.11 -0.06
N GLU A 37 -4.15 21.72 1.18
CA GLU A 37 -3.80 20.41 1.72
C GLU A 37 -4.61 19.29 1.05
N ALA A 38 -5.89 19.52 0.79
CA ALA A 38 -6.75 18.54 0.11
C ALA A 38 -6.32 18.34 -1.36
N GLU A 39 -6.01 19.42 -2.07
CA GLU A 39 -5.50 19.38 -3.44
C GLU A 39 -4.13 18.70 -3.52
N PHE A 40 -3.23 19.04 -2.61
CA PHE A 40 -1.90 18.44 -2.51
C PHE A 40 -2.00 16.92 -2.33
N VAL A 41 -2.87 16.43 -1.44
CA VAL A 41 -3.06 14.99 -1.22
C VAL A 41 -3.52 14.29 -2.49
N VAL A 42 -4.46 14.87 -3.25
CA VAL A 42 -4.89 14.29 -4.54
C VAL A 42 -3.71 14.14 -5.49
N VAL A 43 -2.87 15.17 -5.61
CA VAL A 43 -1.72 15.15 -6.51
C VAL A 43 -0.69 14.11 -6.06
N ILE A 44 -0.24 14.17 -4.81
CA ILE A 44 0.83 13.30 -4.34
C ILE A 44 0.41 11.83 -4.30
N MET A 45 -0.83 11.52 -3.94
CA MET A 45 -1.36 10.15 -3.98
C MET A 45 -1.44 9.61 -5.41
N THR A 46 -1.83 10.46 -6.37
CA THR A 46 -1.87 10.10 -7.79
C THR A 46 -0.48 9.72 -8.30
N LEU A 47 0.53 10.54 -7.99
CA LEU A 47 1.93 10.29 -8.38
C LEU A 47 2.47 9.01 -7.70
N ALA A 48 2.25 8.86 -6.41
CA ALA A 48 2.76 7.75 -5.61
C ALA A 48 2.14 6.39 -5.97
N SER A 49 0.90 6.37 -6.50
CA SER A 49 0.21 5.15 -6.91
C SER A 49 0.63 4.62 -8.30
N THR A 50 1.55 5.30 -8.98
CA THR A 50 2.00 4.90 -10.32
C THR A 50 2.91 3.67 -10.29
N ARG A 51 2.84 2.85 -11.34
CA ARG A 51 3.66 1.63 -11.47
C ARG A 51 5.16 1.86 -11.26
N PRO A 52 5.80 2.89 -11.85
CA PRO A 52 7.22 3.13 -11.64
C PRO A 52 7.59 3.35 -10.16
N ILE A 53 6.77 4.09 -9.40
CA ILE A 53 6.99 4.33 -7.97
C ILE A 53 6.74 3.06 -7.14
N LEU A 54 5.67 2.32 -7.45
CA LEU A 54 5.36 1.06 -6.77
C LEU A 54 6.48 0.03 -6.98
N LYS A 55 6.99 -0.12 -8.22
CA LYS A 55 8.11 -1.02 -8.54
C LYS A 55 9.43 -0.58 -7.91
N LEU A 56 9.68 0.71 -7.83
CA LEU A 56 10.85 1.25 -7.11
C LEU A 56 10.78 0.87 -5.62
N THR A 57 9.64 1.10 -4.99
CA THR A 57 9.42 0.80 -3.57
C THR A 57 9.53 -0.70 -3.29
N GLU A 58 8.91 -1.55 -4.12
CA GLU A 58 9.06 -3.01 -4.05
C GLU A 58 10.54 -3.43 -4.15
N SER A 59 11.29 -2.86 -5.08
CA SER A 59 12.72 -3.12 -5.27
C SER A 59 13.55 -2.73 -4.05
N ILE A 60 13.25 -1.58 -3.43
CA ILE A 60 13.91 -1.13 -2.19
C ILE A 60 13.62 -2.12 -1.06
N MET A 61 12.35 -2.49 -0.84
CA MET A 61 11.97 -3.46 0.19
C MET A 61 12.64 -4.81 -0.02
N GLN A 62 12.71 -5.30 -1.27
CA GLN A 62 13.40 -6.54 -1.61
C GLN A 62 14.90 -6.47 -1.28
N LYS A 63 15.57 -5.36 -1.61
CA LYS A 63 16.99 -5.16 -1.28
C LYS A 63 17.21 -5.16 0.23
N VAL A 64 16.36 -4.46 0.99
CA VAL A 64 16.44 -4.42 2.47
C VAL A 64 16.21 -5.82 3.06
N ALA A 65 15.17 -6.53 2.62
CA ALA A 65 14.91 -7.89 3.10
C ALA A 65 16.07 -8.85 2.78
N ASN A 66 16.66 -8.75 1.59
CA ASN A 66 17.81 -9.57 1.19
C ASN A 66 19.07 -9.22 1.99
N LEU A 67 19.29 -7.94 2.31
CA LEU A 67 20.40 -7.50 3.18
C LEU A 67 20.27 -8.07 4.61
N LEU A 68 19.04 -8.25 5.08
CA LEU A 68 18.72 -8.89 6.37
C LEU A 68 18.69 -10.43 6.30
N GLY A 69 19.17 -11.03 5.20
CA GLY A 69 19.29 -12.48 5.01
C GLY A 69 18.15 -13.15 4.26
N GLY A 70 17.16 -12.41 3.76
CA GLY A 70 16.10 -12.90 2.87
C GLY A 70 15.17 -13.97 3.47
N SER A 71 15.22 -14.19 4.81
CA SER A 71 14.34 -15.12 5.51
C SER A 71 12.91 -14.59 5.62
N LEU A 72 11.95 -15.44 5.99
CA LEU A 72 10.59 -15.02 6.29
C LEU A 72 10.55 -13.90 7.32
N THR A 73 11.33 -14.05 8.41
CA THR A 73 11.45 -13.04 9.46
C THR A 73 11.99 -11.73 8.90
N ALA A 74 13.04 -11.77 8.06
CA ALA A 74 13.59 -10.59 7.42
C ALA A 74 12.56 -9.86 6.56
N TRP A 75 11.76 -10.58 5.77
CA TRP A 75 10.66 -10.01 4.99
C TRP A 75 9.59 -9.39 5.88
N TRP A 76 9.13 -10.11 6.91
CA TRP A 76 8.11 -9.61 7.83
C TRP A 76 8.56 -8.32 8.55
N PHE A 77 9.81 -8.29 9.06
CA PHE A 77 10.39 -7.07 9.66
C PHE A 77 10.53 -5.94 8.64
N THR A 78 11.00 -6.23 7.43
CA THR A 78 11.15 -5.21 6.39
C THR A 78 9.81 -4.58 6.04
N LEU A 79 8.78 -5.39 5.82
CA LEU A 79 7.46 -4.90 5.43
C LEU A 79 6.77 -4.10 6.54
N LEU A 80 7.00 -4.46 7.80
CA LEU A 80 6.43 -3.76 8.96
C LEU A 80 7.33 -2.64 9.52
N THR A 81 8.53 -2.43 8.99
CA THR A 81 9.44 -1.35 9.40
C THR A 81 9.77 -0.42 8.24
N ALA A 82 10.46 -0.93 7.21
CA ALA A 82 10.85 -0.13 6.06
C ALA A 82 9.64 0.34 5.23
N GLY A 83 8.59 -0.50 5.10
CA GLY A 83 7.33 -0.12 4.45
C GLY A 83 6.70 1.13 5.07
N PRO A 84 6.38 1.14 6.37
CA PRO A 84 5.89 2.31 7.09
C PRO A 84 6.80 3.54 6.98
N ILE A 85 8.11 3.38 7.12
CA ILE A 85 9.07 4.48 6.99
C ILE A 85 9.05 5.06 5.57
N LEU A 86 9.02 4.22 4.53
CA LEU A 86 8.87 4.67 3.16
C LEU A 86 7.54 5.40 2.94
N GLY A 87 6.51 5.12 3.73
CA GLY A 87 5.25 5.84 3.74
C GLY A 87 5.41 7.35 3.92
N SER A 88 6.40 7.77 4.69
CA SER A 88 6.75 9.21 4.82
C SER A 88 7.28 9.86 3.54
N LEU A 89 7.67 9.08 2.54
CA LEU A 89 8.17 9.58 1.26
C LEU A 89 7.15 9.43 0.12
N ILE A 90 6.39 8.33 0.16
CA ILE A 90 5.45 7.96 -0.92
C ILE A 90 3.99 8.05 -0.51
N THR A 91 3.67 8.54 0.67
CA THR A 91 2.37 8.59 1.36
C THR A 91 1.94 7.28 2.04
N GLU A 92 1.17 7.41 3.11
CA GLU A 92 0.64 6.26 3.87
C GLU A 92 -0.23 5.30 3.02
N PRO A 93 -1.14 5.77 2.15
CA PRO A 93 -1.95 4.85 1.33
C PRO A 93 -1.13 4.01 0.35
N ALA A 94 -0.09 4.58 -0.25
CA ALA A 94 0.80 3.84 -1.15
C ALA A 94 1.62 2.81 -0.37
N ALA A 95 2.18 3.18 0.78
CA ALA A 95 2.93 2.27 1.66
C ALA A 95 2.05 1.14 2.20
N MET A 96 0.81 1.43 2.60
CA MET A 96 -0.18 0.45 3.03
C MET A 96 -0.44 -0.58 1.93
N THR A 97 -0.74 -0.11 0.73
CA THR A 97 -1.04 -0.97 -0.42
C THR A 97 0.12 -1.91 -0.75
N ILE A 98 1.34 -1.38 -0.86
CA ILE A 98 2.52 -2.18 -1.19
C ILE A 98 2.83 -3.17 -0.08
N SER A 99 2.84 -2.70 1.18
CA SER A 99 3.14 -3.58 2.32
C SER A 99 2.10 -4.69 2.47
N ALA A 100 0.80 -4.39 2.29
CA ALA A 100 -0.27 -5.38 2.34
C ALA A 100 -0.15 -6.41 1.20
N LEU A 101 0.12 -5.98 -0.04
CA LEU A 101 0.33 -6.89 -1.18
C LEU A 101 1.53 -7.81 -0.96
N LEU A 102 2.66 -7.27 -0.52
CA LEU A 102 3.86 -8.07 -0.26
C LEU A 102 3.67 -9.00 0.95
N LEU A 103 2.99 -8.55 2.02
CA LEU A 103 2.61 -9.42 3.14
C LEU A 103 1.68 -10.53 2.69
N ALA A 104 0.69 -10.26 1.83
CA ALA A 104 -0.18 -11.27 1.25
C ALA A 104 0.67 -12.39 0.63
N HIS A 105 1.57 -12.03 -0.29
CA HIS A 105 2.38 -13.01 -1.01
C HIS A 105 3.51 -13.65 -0.20
N LYS A 106 4.21 -12.90 0.65
CA LYS A 106 5.38 -13.43 1.35
C LYS A 106 5.07 -14.04 2.71
N PHE A 107 3.92 -13.68 3.30
CA PHE A 107 3.57 -14.10 4.66
C PHE A 107 2.20 -14.78 4.77
N TYR A 108 1.11 -14.14 4.30
CA TYR A 108 -0.24 -14.67 4.50
C TYR A 108 -0.53 -15.94 3.69
N ASP A 109 0.05 -16.09 2.49
CA ASP A 109 -0.04 -17.32 1.68
C ASP A 109 0.57 -18.55 2.36
N LEU A 110 1.39 -18.37 3.40
CA LEU A 110 1.94 -19.47 4.20
C LEU A 110 0.97 -20.00 5.26
N GLU A 111 -0.22 -19.41 5.33
CA GLU A 111 -1.28 -19.76 6.27
C GLU A 111 -0.86 -19.72 7.75
N PRO A 112 -0.38 -18.55 8.26
CA PRO A 112 -0.12 -18.40 9.67
C PRO A 112 -1.39 -18.56 10.50
N SER A 113 -1.25 -18.81 11.81
CA SER A 113 -2.38 -18.92 12.73
C SER A 113 -3.24 -17.65 12.73
N ALA A 114 -4.52 -17.78 13.07
CA ALA A 114 -5.42 -16.63 13.15
C ALA A 114 -4.87 -15.53 14.08
N LYS A 115 -4.26 -15.90 15.21
CA LYS A 115 -3.65 -14.94 16.14
C LYS A 115 -2.52 -14.14 15.49
N LEU A 116 -1.63 -14.80 14.76
CA LEU A 116 -0.51 -14.14 14.08
C LEU A 116 -0.98 -13.34 12.87
N LYS A 117 -2.04 -13.79 12.16
CA LYS A 117 -2.69 -13.01 11.08
C LYS A 117 -3.21 -11.67 11.61
N TYR A 118 -4.03 -11.70 12.67
CA TYR A 118 -4.58 -10.48 13.28
C TYR A 118 -3.51 -9.58 13.90
N ALA A 119 -2.49 -10.17 14.56
CA ALA A 119 -1.36 -9.42 15.09
C ALA A 119 -0.59 -8.66 13.98
N THR A 120 -0.37 -9.31 12.83
CA THR A 120 0.38 -8.72 11.71
C THR A 120 -0.41 -7.58 11.04
N ILE A 121 -1.74 -7.72 10.83
CA ILE A 121 -2.52 -6.62 10.26
C ILE A 121 -2.66 -5.45 11.24
N GLY A 122 -2.82 -5.73 12.54
CA GLY A 122 -2.83 -4.69 13.57
C GLY A 122 -1.52 -3.92 13.62
N LEU A 123 -0.37 -4.61 13.59
CA LEU A 123 0.94 -3.97 13.48
C LEU A 123 1.09 -3.15 12.20
N LEU A 124 0.60 -3.67 11.06
CA LEU A 124 0.65 -2.94 9.80
C LEU A 124 -0.10 -1.62 9.90
N PHE A 125 -1.31 -1.61 10.46
CA PHE A 125 -2.11 -0.40 10.61
C PHE A 125 -1.44 0.63 11.53
N VAL A 126 -0.98 0.19 12.71
CA VAL A 126 -0.29 1.07 13.66
C VAL A 126 1.02 1.60 13.07
N ASN A 127 1.83 0.72 12.48
CA ASN A 127 3.14 1.11 11.97
C ASN A 127 3.04 2.05 10.76
N ILE A 128 2.05 1.88 9.87
CA ILE A 128 1.82 2.81 8.75
C ILE A 128 1.42 4.20 9.27
N SER A 129 0.48 4.27 10.21
CA SER A 129 0.06 5.54 10.80
C SER A 129 1.21 6.24 11.53
N VAL A 130 1.98 5.50 12.31
CA VAL A 130 3.14 6.06 13.04
C VAL A 130 4.29 6.38 12.09
N GLY A 131 4.55 5.52 11.10
CA GLY A 131 5.63 5.69 10.12
C GLY A 131 5.46 6.90 9.22
N GLY A 132 4.23 7.33 8.92
CA GLY A 132 3.93 8.52 8.13
C GLY A 132 4.42 9.84 8.75
N THR A 133 4.77 9.85 10.03
CA THR A 133 5.14 11.07 10.78
C THR A 133 6.58 11.54 10.58
N LEU A 134 7.41 10.88 9.75
CA LEU A 134 8.76 11.36 9.48
C LEU A 134 8.78 12.57 8.52
N SER A 135 7.69 12.83 7.81
CA SER A 135 7.52 14.01 6.97
C SER A 135 6.29 14.80 7.38
N ASN A 136 6.22 16.06 6.96
CA ASN A 136 5.11 16.95 7.24
C ASN A 136 3.98 16.87 6.20
N PHE A 137 4.05 15.94 5.24
CA PHE A 137 3.11 15.86 4.12
C PHE A 137 2.52 14.45 3.88
N ALA A 138 3.12 13.40 4.41
CA ALA A 138 2.73 12.02 4.03
C ALA A 138 1.54 11.49 4.80
N ALA A 139 1.39 11.89 6.06
CA ALA A 139 0.31 11.49 6.95
C ALA A 139 -0.78 12.58 6.99
N PRO A 140 -2.05 12.27 6.65
CA PRO A 140 -3.12 13.27 6.69
C PRO A 140 -3.22 14.05 8.03
N PRO A 141 -3.12 13.42 9.21
CA PRO A 141 -3.18 14.15 10.47
C PRO A 141 -2.04 15.14 10.68
N VAL A 142 -0.87 14.88 10.10
CA VAL A 142 0.27 15.79 10.17
C VAL A 142 0.12 16.91 9.14
N LEU A 143 -0.32 16.56 7.93
CA LEU A 143 -0.51 17.53 6.85
C LEU A 143 -1.49 18.64 7.26
N MET A 144 -2.61 18.28 7.92
CA MET A 144 -3.62 19.24 8.38
C MET A 144 -3.09 20.29 9.35
N VAL A 145 -2.04 20.00 10.08
CA VAL A 145 -1.45 20.90 11.10
C VAL A 145 -0.14 21.53 10.67
N ALA A 146 0.52 20.99 9.65
CA ALA A 146 1.87 21.38 9.26
C ALA A 146 1.95 22.87 8.88
N ALA A 147 1.04 23.36 8.04
CA ALA A 147 1.00 24.77 7.64
C ALA A 147 0.55 25.69 8.79
N PRO A 148 -0.59 25.44 9.50
CA PRO A 148 -1.01 26.27 10.61
C PRO A 148 0.03 26.41 11.73
N TRP A 149 0.75 25.32 12.07
CA TRP A 149 1.73 25.30 13.15
C TRP A 149 3.17 25.46 12.68
N LYS A 150 3.36 25.69 11.37
CA LYS A 150 4.68 25.88 10.75
C LYS A 150 5.65 24.71 11.02
N TRP A 151 5.13 23.48 10.99
CA TRP A 151 5.93 22.28 11.15
C TRP A 151 6.56 21.88 9.81
N ASP A 152 7.85 21.98 9.73
CA ASP A 152 8.63 21.54 8.57
C ASP A 152 9.08 20.07 8.72
N MET A 153 9.71 19.54 7.70
CA MET A 153 10.23 18.18 7.70
C MET A 153 11.25 17.93 8.81
N MET A 154 12.08 18.95 9.13
CA MET A 154 13.10 18.82 10.18
C MET A 154 12.45 18.74 11.56
N TYR A 155 11.41 19.54 11.79
CA TYR A 155 10.60 19.46 13.00
C TYR A 155 10.03 18.06 13.19
N MET A 156 9.46 17.45 12.13
CA MET A 156 8.88 16.10 12.17
C MET A 156 9.95 15.06 12.49
N ILE A 157 11.10 15.09 11.85
CA ILE A 157 12.20 14.14 12.10
C ILE A 157 12.66 14.22 13.56
N VAL A 158 12.85 15.43 14.09
CA VAL A 158 13.40 15.64 15.44
C VAL A 158 12.38 15.32 16.54
N HIS A 159 11.09 15.65 16.35
CA HIS A 159 10.10 15.51 17.41
C HIS A 159 9.34 14.17 17.34
N PHE A 160 9.08 13.65 16.14
CA PHE A 160 8.30 12.42 15.91
C PHE A 160 9.15 11.29 15.32
N GLY A 161 9.98 11.56 14.32
CA GLY A 161 10.56 10.54 13.45
C GLY A 161 11.36 9.47 14.18
N TRP A 162 12.31 9.83 15.03
CA TRP A 162 13.12 8.84 15.75
C TRP A 162 12.27 8.03 16.76
N LYS A 163 11.25 8.65 17.38
CA LYS A 163 10.32 7.97 18.29
C LYS A 163 9.46 6.96 17.53
N ALA A 164 8.99 7.37 16.34
CA ALA A 164 8.23 6.51 15.43
C ALA A 164 9.06 5.26 15.04
N ILE A 165 10.28 5.46 14.56
CA ILE A 165 11.18 4.36 14.18
C ILE A 165 11.43 3.43 15.37
N LEU A 166 11.73 3.97 16.53
CA LEU A 166 11.97 3.18 17.74
C LEU A 166 10.73 2.40 18.17
N GLY A 167 9.57 3.05 18.18
CA GLY A 167 8.28 2.42 18.50
C GLY A 167 7.93 1.28 17.54
N ILE A 168 8.10 1.47 16.23
CA ILE A 168 7.90 0.45 15.21
C ILE A 168 8.84 -0.75 15.43
N ILE A 169 10.13 -0.52 15.68
CA ILE A 169 11.08 -1.59 15.89
C ILE A 169 10.75 -2.37 17.18
N ILE A 170 10.46 -1.67 18.27
CA ILE A 170 10.12 -2.30 19.57
C ILE A 170 8.83 -3.12 19.44
N SER A 171 7.77 -2.58 18.84
CA SER A 171 6.52 -3.30 18.67
C SER A 171 6.70 -4.56 17.81
N ASN A 172 7.42 -4.47 16.71
CA ASN A 172 7.74 -5.62 15.86
C ASN A 172 8.55 -6.67 16.60
N MET A 173 9.56 -6.26 17.40
CA MET A 173 10.36 -7.18 18.21
C MET A 173 9.54 -7.90 19.28
N ILE A 174 8.62 -7.20 19.96
CA ILE A 174 7.73 -7.80 20.96
C ILE A 174 6.86 -8.88 20.32
N TYR A 175 6.20 -8.56 19.21
CA TYR A 175 5.35 -9.54 18.52
C TYR A 175 6.15 -10.70 17.94
N TYR A 176 7.32 -10.45 17.36
CA TYR A 176 8.21 -11.52 16.91
C TYR A 176 8.59 -12.45 18.06
N TYR A 177 8.94 -11.92 19.22
CA TYR A 177 9.28 -12.71 20.38
C TYR A 177 8.13 -13.60 20.86
N ILE A 178 6.90 -13.06 20.88
CA ILE A 178 5.68 -13.79 21.23
C ILE A 178 5.44 -14.96 20.26
N PHE A 179 5.60 -14.73 18.97
CA PHE A 179 5.27 -15.69 17.92
C PHE A 179 6.48 -16.46 17.36
N ARG A 180 7.67 -16.34 17.97
CA ARG A 180 8.93 -16.90 17.43
C ARG A 180 8.90 -18.40 17.09
N LYS A 181 8.11 -19.20 17.83
CA LYS A 181 7.96 -20.64 17.55
C LYS A 181 7.22 -20.87 16.23
N GLU A 182 6.21 -20.08 15.98
CA GLU A 182 5.42 -20.17 14.77
C GLU A 182 6.24 -19.71 13.55
N PHE A 183 7.01 -18.63 13.68
CA PHE A 183 7.91 -18.18 12.61
C PHE A 183 8.90 -19.27 12.16
N ARG A 184 9.39 -20.10 13.08
CA ARG A 184 10.27 -21.22 12.73
C ARG A 184 9.57 -22.26 11.85
N GLY A 185 8.34 -22.61 12.18
CA GLY A 185 7.54 -23.56 11.36
C GLY A 185 7.18 -22.98 9.99
N LEU A 186 6.84 -21.68 9.92
CA LEU A 186 6.53 -21.00 8.68
C LEU A 186 7.77 -20.79 7.79
N GLN A 187 8.98 -20.73 8.36
CA GLN A 187 10.22 -20.58 7.58
C GLN A 187 10.45 -21.72 6.59
N GLU A 188 10.08 -22.95 6.95
CA GLU A 188 10.19 -24.10 6.04
C GLU A 188 9.25 -23.94 4.84
N LYS A 189 7.99 -23.60 5.09
CA LYS A 189 7.02 -23.31 4.01
C LYS A 189 7.51 -22.16 3.12
N PHE A 190 8.06 -21.11 3.72
CA PHE A 190 8.62 -19.98 2.98
C PHE A 190 9.78 -20.39 2.07
N THR A 191 10.69 -21.22 2.57
CA THR A 191 11.84 -21.69 1.79
C THR A 191 11.37 -22.50 0.57
N ILE A 192 10.38 -23.37 0.73
CA ILE A 192 9.76 -24.13 -0.36
C ILE A 192 9.11 -23.18 -1.38
N LYS A 193 8.35 -22.19 -0.91
CA LYS A 193 7.71 -21.18 -1.78
C LYS A 193 8.73 -20.39 -2.60
N VAL A 194 9.80 -19.89 -1.97
CA VAL A 194 10.87 -19.14 -2.65
C VAL A 194 11.57 -20.01 -3.71
N LEU A 195 11.82 -21.28 -3.37
CA LEU A 195 12.41 -22.22 -4.34
C LEU A 195 11.48 -22.44 -5.54
N LYS A 196 10.17 -22.56 -5.31
CA LYS A 196 9.16 -22.69 -6.36
C LYS A 196 9.10 -21.45 -7.25
N GLU A 197 9.07 -20.25 -6.65
CA GLU A 197 9.13 -18.97 -7.40
C GLU A 197 10.44 -18.86 -8.22
N GLU A 198 11.57 -19.34 -7.71
CA GLU A 198 12.84 -19.37 -8.44
C GLU A 198 12.80 -20.34 -9.63
N ILE A 199 12.20 -21.52 -9.44
CA ILE A 199 11.98 -22.50 -10.53
C ILE A 199 11.12 -21.87 -11.62
N GLN A 200 9.98 -21.28 -11.26
CA GLN A 200 9.07 -20.63 -12.21
C GLN A 200 9.76 -19.51 -12.99
N ARG A 201 10.52 -18.66 -12.31
CA ARG A 201 11.19 -17.52 -12.96
C ARG A 201 12.35 -17.90 -13.86
N LYS A 202 13.16 -18.89 -13.47
CA LYS A 202 14.41 -19.23 -14.19
C LYS A 202 14.24 -20.32 -15.23
N TYR A 203 13.34 -21.27 -14.99
CA TYR A 203 13.24 -22.50 -15.77
C TYR A 203 11.89 -22.67 -16.48
N LEU A 204 10.87 -21.92 -16.02
CA LEU A 204 9.52 -21.95 -16.56
C LEU A 204 9.10 -20.52 -16.93
N ASN A 205 9.98 -19.77 -17.60
CA ASN A 205 9.62 -18.43 -18.03
C ASN A 205 8.55 -18.48 -19.15
N SER A 206 7.79 -17.40 -19.30
CA SER A 206 6.65 -17.35 -20.21
C SER A 206 7.03 -17.68 -21.66
N ARG A 207 8.19 -17.25 -22.14
CA ARG A 207 8.63 -17.49 -23.53
C ARG A 207 8.96 -18.98 -23.80
N GLU A 208 9.62 -19.64 -22.84
CA GLU A 208 9.93 -21.07 -22.95
C GLU A 208 8.67 -21.91 -22.86
N LEU A 209 7.70 -21.53 -21.99
CA LEU A 209 6.42 -22.20 -21.88
C LEU A 209 5.50 -21.93 -23.06
N ASP A 210 5.46 -20.72 -23.59
CA ASP A 210 4.72 -20.41 -24.81
C ASP A 210 5.24 -21.29 -25.98
N ALA A 211 6.57 -21.44 -26.10
CA ALA A 211 7.16 -22.32 -27.11
C ALA A 211 6.84 -23.82 -26.89
N GLU A 212 6.78 -24.28 -25.64
CA GLU A 212 6.37 -25.66 -25.32
C GLU A 212 4.85 -25.84 -25.51
N PHE A 213 4.05 -24.82 -25.28
CA PHE A 213 2.60 -24.82 -25.51
C PHE A 213 2.29 -25.04 -27.00
N TYR A 214 2.94 -24.29 -27.88
CA TYR A 214 2.80 -24.50 -29.33
C TYR A 214 3.25 -25.89 -29.79
N LYS A 215 4.27 -26.49 -29.15
CA LYS A 215 4.68 -27.86 -29.44
C LYS A 215 3.66 -28.90 -28.96
N ILE A 216 3.03 -28.65 -27.80
CA ILE A 216 1.95 -29.49 -27.28
C ILE A 216 0.74 -29.41 -28.20
N GLU A 217 0.34 -28.19 -28.61
CA GLU A 217 -0.76 -27.97 -29.53
C GLU A 217 -0.55 -28.67 -30.87
N ALA A 218 0.65 -28.56 -31.42
CA ALA A 218 1.01 -29.23 -32.66
C ALA A 218 1.05 -30.78 -32.54
N ALA A 219 1.37 -31.31 -31.36
CA ALA A 219 1.44 -32.76 -31.13
C ALA A 219 0.07 -33.41 -30.88
N VAL A 220 -0.93 -32.62 -30.46
CA VAL A 220 -2.31 -33.08 -30.20
C VAL A 220 -3.06 -33.44 -31.48
N ASP A 221 -2.65 -32.87 -32.62
CA ASP A 221 -3.37 -33.06 -33.89
C ASP A 221 -3.13 -34.45 -34.58
N GLU A 222 -2.21 -35.27 -34.07
CA GLU A 222 -1.86 -36.47 -34.86
C GLU A 222 -2.20 -37.84 -34.25
N GLU A 223 -2.24 -38.12 -32.93
CA GLU A 223 -2.59 -39.47 -32.43
C GLU A 223 -2.77 -39.64 -30.89
N LEU A 224 -2.43 -38.63 -30.08
CA LEU A 224 -2.43 -38.74 -28.61
C LEU A 224 -3.40 -37.76 -27.96
N GLY A 225 -4.16 -38.20 -26.97
CA GLY A 225 -5.03 -37.32 -26.21
C GLY A 225 -4.23 -36.22 -25.44
N PHE A 226 -4.77 -35.02 -25.37
CA PHE A 226 -4.17 -33.82 -24.76
C PHE A 226 -3.50 -34.07 -23.39
N ALA A 227 -4.15 -34.88 -22.52
CA ALA A 227 -3.62 -35.23 -21.21
C ALA A 227 -2.33 -36.08 -21.25
N GLN A 228 -2.20 -36.98 -22.23
CA GLN A 228 -1.02 -37.85 -22.37
C GLN A 228 0.19 -37.10 -22.90
N VAL A 229 -0.03 -36.16 -23.82
CA VAL A 229 1.03 -35.30 -24.38
C VAL A 229 1.57 -34.37 -23.31
N ILE A 230 0.69 -33.77 -22.48
CA ILE A 230 1.10 -32.95 -21.34
C ILE A 230 1.92 -33.76 -20.33
N ASP A 231 1.50 -34.97 -20.00
CA ASP A 231 2.20 -35.81 -18.99
C ASP A 231 3.60 -36.22 -19.48
N GLN A 232 3.75 -36.53 -20.75
CA GLN A 232 5.05 -36.86 -21.34
C GLN A 232 5.99 -35.66 -21.37
N ARG A 233 5.53 -34.51 -21.85
CA ARG A 233 6.31 -33.26 -21.90
C ARG A 233 6.66 -32.75 -20.51
N LEU A 234 5.76 -32.89 -19.56
CA LEU A 234 6.00 -32.56 -18.17
C LEU A 234 7.15 -33.38 -17.59
N LYS A 235 7.22 -34.69 -17.85
CA LYS A 235 8.32 -35.56 -17.41
C LYS A 235 9.67 -35.11 -17.99
N GLU A 236 9.72 -34.83 -19.30
CA GLU A 236 10.93 -34.34 -19.96
C GLU A 236 11.43 -32.99 -19.38
N LEU A 237 10.49 -32.06 -19.09
CA LEU A 237 10.80 -30.77 -18.47
C LEU A 237 11.29 -30.92 -17.03
N VAL A 238 10.67 -31.80 -16.25
CA VAL A 238 11.06 -32.12 -14.86
C VAL A 238 12.48 -32.66 -14.83
N ASP A 239 12.83 -33.60 -15.68
CA ASP A 239 14.18 -34.19 -15.72
C ASP A 239 15.24 -33.16 -16.16
N LYS A 240 14.93 -32.30 -17.13
CA LYS A 240 15.77 -31.20 -17.54
C LYS A 240 16.04 -30.19 -16.43
N ILE A 241 15.00 -29.84 -15.67
CA ILE A 241 15.10 -28.91 -14.54
C ILE A 241 15.83 -29.57 -13.35
N LYS A 242 15.56 -30.83 -13.04
CA LYS A 242 16.28 -31.60 -12.02
C LYS A 242 17.78 -31.61 -12.27
N ASN A 243 18.20 -31.92 -13.48
CA ASN A 243 19.62 -31.98 -13.83
C ASN A 243 20.32 -30.62 -13.70
N ARG A 244 19.66 -29.54 -14.10
CA ARG A 244 20.19 -28.17 -13.96
C ARG A 244 20.21 -27.66 -12.51
N LEU A 245 19.26 -28.09 -11.68
CA LEU A 245 19.19 -27.73 -10.28
C LEU A 245 20.15 -28.56 -9.42
N ALA A 246 20.34 -29.86 -9.72
CA ALA A 246 21.23 -30.73 -8.97
C ALA A 246 22.67 -30.21 -8.95
N ASP A 247 23.16 -29.64 -10.02
CA ASP A 247 24.50 -29.07 -10.11
C ASP A 247 24.68 -27.79 -9.28
N ARG A 248 23.63 -27.00 -9.12
CA ARG A 248 23.66 -25.75 -8.33
C ARG A 248 23.37 -25.95 -6.85
N LEU A 249 22.65 -27.00 -6.47
CA LEU A 249 22.25 -27.29 -5.09
C LEU A 249 23.30 -28.07 -4.31
N ARG A 250 24.32 -28.62 -5.00
CA ARG A 250 25.49 -29.26 -4.34
C ARG A 250 26.23 -28.30 -3.38
N ASP A 251 26.20 -27.00 -3.65
CA ASP A 251 26.99 -26.00 -2.92
C ASP A 251 26.22 -25.26 -1.80
N ARG A 252 24.94 -25.56 -1.58
CA ARG A 252 24.14 -24.91 -0.53
C ARG A 252 23.67 -25.92 0.51
N HIS A 253 23.93 -25.63 1.80
CA HIS A 253 23.32 -26.33 2.93
C HIS A 253 21.81 -26.12 2.96
N LEU A 254 21.07 -26.93 2.21
CA LEU A 254 19.61 -26.96 2.24
C LEU A 254 19.14 -27.95 3.30
N PRO A 255 18.08 -27.62 4.07
CA PRO A 255 17.41 -28.58 4.96
C PRO A 255 17.04 -29.85 4.21
N SER A 256 17.08 -31.03 4.89
CA SER A 256 16.76 -32.33 4.30
C SER A 256 15.41 -32.36 3.60
N ILE A 257 14.40 -31.70 4.17
CA ILE A 257 13.05 -31.54 3.59
C ILE A 257 13.10 -30.84 2.23
N VAL A 258 14.02 -29.88 2.02
CA VAL A 258 14.15 -29.20 0.73
C VAL A 258 14.85 -30.09 -0.30
N LYS A 259 15.74 -30.97 0.15
CA LYS A 259 16.38 -31.96 -0.75
C LYS A 259 15.39 -33.05 -1.19
N GLU A 260 14.47 -33.47 -0.33
CA GLU A 260 13.38 -34.38 -0.64
C GLU A 260 12.26 -33.69 -1.42
N GLY A 261 11.95 -32.42 -1.15
CA GLY A 261 10.93 -31.60 -1.82
C GLY A 261 11.32 -31.07 -3.20
N LEU A 262 12.59 -31.26 -3.65
CA LEU A 262 13.01 -31.16 -5.04
C LEU A 262 12.53 -32.37 -5.87
N ASP A 263 11.66 -33.16 -5.29
CA ASP A 263 10.98 -34.26 -5.93
C ASP A 263 10.11 -33.77 -7.10
N GLN A 264 9.77 -34.70 -8.00
CA GLN A 264 8.89 -34.48 -9.18
C GLN A 264 7.64 -33.65 -8.82
N SER A 265 7.13 -33.76 -7.59
CA SER A 265 5.94 -33.05 -7.12
C SER A 265 6.09 -31.52 -7.12
N LEU A 266 7.21 -30.96 -6.66
CA LEU A 266 7.37 -29.51 -6.58
C LEU A 266 7.51 -28.85 -7.97
N VAL A 267 8.24 -29.51 -8.87
CA VAL A 267 8.40 -29.05 -10.26
C VAL A 267 7.08 -29.19 -11.01
N LYS A 268 6.36 -30.31 -10.79
CA LYS A 268 5.04 -30.54 -11.35
C LYS A 268 4.05 -29.46 -10.87
N GLU A 269 3.99 -29.22 -9.58
CA GLU A 269 3.12 -28.20 -9.00
C GLU A 269 3.47 -26.77 -9.51
N ALA A 270 4.76 -26.44 -9.64
CA ALA A 270 5.20 -25.17 -10.21
C ALA A 270 4.78 -25.01 -11.68
N PHE A 271 4.86 -26.10 -12.46
CA PHE A 271 4.40 -26.15 -13.85
C PHE A 271 2.88 -26.00 -13.95
N GLU A 272 2.10 -26.78 -13.18
CA GLU A 272 0.64 -26.72 -13.19
C GLU A 272 0.12 -25.34 -12.84
N GLN A 273 0.72 -24.67 -11.84
CA GLN A 273 0.34 -23.31 -11.49
C GLN A 273 0.66 -22.33 -12.60
N ARG A 274 1.85 -22.44 -13.22
CA ARG A 274 2.24 -21.53 -14.32
C ARG A 274 1.39 -21.75 -15.56
N PHE A 275 1.05 -22.99 -15.84
CA PHE A 275 0.13 -23.36 -16.92
C PHE A 275 -1.26 -22.77 -16.70
N GLU A 276 -1.79 -22.89 -15.49
CA GLU A 276 -3.09 -22.30 -15.14
C GLU A 276 -3.09 -20.76 -15.23
N GLU A 277 -2.02 -20.11 -14.81
CA GLU A 277 -1.85 -18.65 -14.99
C GLU A 277 -1.90 -18.24 -16.46
N ILE A 278 -1.21 -18.99 -17.34
CA ILE A 278 -1.22 -18.74 -18.79
C ILE A 278 -2.62 -19.00 -19.36
N ARG A 279 -3.24 -20.12 -18.99
CA ARG A 279 -4.61 -20.45 -19.41
C ARG A 279 -5.61 -19.37 -19.03
N LEU A 280 -5.57 -18.90 -17.78
CA LEU A 280 -6.45 -17.83 -17.29
C LEU A 280 -6.17 -16.50 -18.02
N ARG A 281 -4.92 -16.19 -18.30
CA ARG A 281 -4.54 -15.00 -19.08
C ARG A 281 -5.14 -15.04 -20.49
N GLU A 282 -4.99 -16.14 -21.19
CA GLU A 282 -5.54 -16.31 -22.54
C GLU A 282 -7.08 -16.35 -22.52
N MET A 283 -7.70 -17.01 -21.54
CA MET A 283 -9.16 -16.97 -21.37
C MET A 283 -9.68 -15.56 -21.11
N ARG A 284 -8.99 -14.75 -20.28
CA ARG A 284 -9.34 -13.35 -20.03
C ARG A 284 -9.24 -12.51 -21.30
N LYS A 285 -8.30 -12.83 -22.18
CA LYS A 285 -8.07 -12.11 -23.44
C LYS A 285 -9.12 -12.45 -24.49
N PHE A 286 -9.41 -13.72 -24.71
CA PHE A 286 -10.24 -14.18 -25.82
C PHE A 286 -11.68 -14.54 -25.43
N LEU A 287 -11.92 -15.03 -24.22
CA LEU A 287 -13.22 -15.56 -23.78
C LEU A 287 -13.59 -15.10 -22.36
N PRO A 288 -13.59 -13.80 -22.06
CA PRO A 288 -13.83 -13.31 -20.70
C PRO A 288 -15.21 -13.70 -20.15
N GLY A 289 -16.19 -13.90 -21.02
CA GLY A 289 -17.54 -14.30 -20.64
C GLY A 289 -17.66 -15.71 -20.04
N LEU A 290 -16.66 -16.58 -20.25
CA LEU A 290 -16.64 -17.93 -19.68
C LEU A 290 -16.03 -17.98 -18.27
N LEU A 291 -15.42 -16.90 -17.81
CA LEU A 291 -14.88 -16.82 -16.45
C LEU A 291 -15.97 -16.52 -15.43
N PRO A 292 -15.83 -16.98 -14.18
CA PRO A 292 -16.65 -16.54 -13.06
C PRO A 292 -16.67 -15.02 -12.95
N GLU A 293 -17.76 -14.45 -12.48
CA GLU A 293 -17.97 -12.98 -12.46
C GLU A 293 -16.89 -12.24 -11.67
N ASN A 294 -16.36 -12.83 -10.62
CA ASN A 294 -15.27 -12.32 -9.80
C ASN A 294 -13.88 -12.39 -10.47
N GLU A 295 -13.73 -13.19 -11.51
CA GLU A 295 -12.48 -13.34 -12.27
C GLU A 295 -12.52 -12.62 -13.62
N ARG A 296 -13.69 -12.12 -14.03
CA ARG A 296 -13.83 -11.32 -15.25
C ARG A 296 -13.05 -10.03 -15.10
N PRO A 297 -12.21 -9.67 -16.07
CA PRO A 297 -11.59 -8.36 -16.03
C PRO A 297 -12.70 -7.30 -16.01
N PRO A 298 -12.61 -6.28 -15.14
CA PRO A 298 -13.38 -5.06 -15.36
C PRO A 298 -13.08 -4.57 -16.79
N PHE A 299 -13.86 -3.68 -17.36
CA PHE A 299 -13.69 -3.08 -18.71
C PHE A 299 -12.28 -2.46 -18.95
N ARG A 300 -11.23 -3.13 -18.53
CA ARG A 300 -9.83 -2.75 -18.58
C ARG A 300 -9.09 -3.84 -19.34
N ASP A 301 -8.15 -3.44 -20.16
CA ASP A 301 -7.23 -4.37 -20.80
C ASP A 301 -6.46 -5.16 -19.72
N PRO A 302 -6.65 -6.49 -19.59
CA PRO A 302 -5.99 -7.29 -18.55
C PRO A 302 -4.46 -7.30 -18.70
N GLU A 303 -3.94 -7.00 -19.88
CA GLU A 303 -2.50 -6.92 -20.12
C GLU A 303 -1.85 -5.76 -19.34
N TRP A 304 -2.62 -4.73 -18.95
CA TRP A 304 -2.10 -3.58 -18.21
C TRP A 304 -1.84 -3.86 -16.74
N ASP A 305 -2.62 -4.73 -16.12
CA ASP A 305 -2.51 -5.00 -14.67
C ASP A 305 -1.45 -6.06 -14.31
N ASN A 306 -1.07 -6.95 -15.26
CA ASN A 306 -0.16 -8.09 -15.04
C ASN A 306 1.19 -7.96 -15.75
N ARG A 307 1.67 -6.75 -16.02
CA ARG A 307 2.96 -6.55 -16.68
C ARG A 307 4.12 -6.84 -15.75
N ASP A 308 4.92 -7.84 -16.10
CA ASP A 308 6.22 -8.14 -15.47
C ASP A 308 7.39 -7.38 -16.11
N ASP A 309 7.12 -6.59 -17.15
CA ASP A 309 8.16 -5.85 -17.88
C ASP A 309 8.91 -4.89 -16.95
N PRO A 310 10.24 -4.82 -17.06
CA PRO A 310 11.01 -3.86 -16.27
C PRO A 310 10.68 -2.43 -16.68
N VAL A 311 10.47 -1.55 -15.72
CA VAL A 311 10.31 -0.12 -15.96
C VAL A 311 11.68 0.49 -16.22
N PRO A 312 11.91 1.22 -17.34
CA PRO A 312 13.17 1.89 -17.59
C PRO A 312 13.50 2.89 -16.48
N ALA A 313 14.77 2.94 -16.07
CA ALA A 313 15.22 3.81 -14.99
C ALA A 313 14.91 5.30 -15.22
N TRP A 314 15.00 5.78 -16.47
CA TRP A 314 14.69 7.17 -16.80
C TRP A 314 13.21 7.51 -16.58
N VAL A 315 12.28 6.56 -16.85
CA VAL A 315 10.85 6.75 -16.56
C VAL A 315 10.65 6.90 -15.06
N THR A 316 11.26 6.01 -14.27
CA THR A 316 11.20 6.08 -12.79
C THR A 316 11.79 7.40 -12.28
N LEU A 317 12.92 7.88 -12.83
CA LEU A 317 13.52 9.15 -12.43
C LEU A 317 12.60 10.34 -12.70
N VAL A 318 11.90 10.36 -13.82
CA VAL A 318 10.93 11.43 -14.12
C VAL A 318 9.74 11.40 -13.15
N HIS A 319 9.25 10.21 -12.76
CA HIS A 319 8.20 10.10 -11.73
C HIS A 319 8.69 10.62 -10.38
N VAL A 320 9.89 10.26 -9.96
CA VAL A 320 10.51 10.78 -8.73
C VAL A 320 10.68 12.30 -8.82
N PHE A 321 11.08 12.84 -9.98
CA PHE A 321 11.18 14.28 -10.18
C PHE A 321 9.83 14.97 -9.96
N PHE A 322 8.73 14.49 -10.53
CA PHE A 322 7.41 15.08 -10.32
C PHE A 322 6.93 14.96 -8.86
N MET A 323 7.26 13.87 -8.18
CA MET A 323 6.99 13.75 -6.73
C MET A 323 7.76 14.79 -5.92
N VAL A 324 9.07 14.92 -6.16
CA VAL A 324 9.91 15.91 -5.47
C VAL A 324 9.44 17.34 -5.79
N TRP A 325 9.10 17.62 -7.06
CA TRP A 325 8.51 18.88 -7.47
C TRP A 325 7.25 19.22 -6.67
N THR A 326 6.33 18.28 -6.55
CA THR A 326 5.09 18.44 -5.78
C THR A 326 5.38 18.67 -4.30
N ILE A 327 6.29 17.91 -3.70
CA ILE A 327 6.66 18.02 -2.28
C ILE A 327 7.30 19.39 -1.97
N VAL A 328 8.26 19.83 -2.80
CA VAL A 328 8.95 21.11 -2.59
C VAL A 328 7.99 22.29 -2.76
N ASN A 329 6.97 22.13 -3.58
CA ASN A 329 5.98 23.18 -3.85
C ASN A 329 4.64 22.92 -3.14
N ALA A 330 4.61 22.16 -2.04
CA ALA A 330 3.37 21.70 -1.37
C ALA A 330 2.41 22.85 -0.97
N HIS A 331 2.92 24.06 -0.74
CA HIS A 331 2.14 25.25 -0.36
C HIS A 331 1.75 26.14 -1.57
N TYR A 332 2.07 25.74 -2.79
CA TYR A 332 1.86 26.51 -4.03
C TYR A 332 1.04 25.71 -5.04
N PRO A 333 -0.32 25.70 -4.93
CA PRO A 333 -1.18 24.97 -5.86
C PRO A 333 -0.97 25.40 -7.32
N GLU A 334 -0.58 26.65 -7.55
CA GLU A 334 -0.24 27.18 -8.88
C GLU A 334 0.99 26.49 -9.51
N LEU A 335 1.78 25.76 -8.74
CA LEU A 335 2.95 25.01 -9.22
C LEU A 335 2.70 23.49 -9.26
N PHE A 336 2.07 22.92 -8.23
CA PHE A 336 1.91 21.46 -8.20
C PHE A 336 0.72 20.96 -9.04
N ILE A 337 -0.37 21.74 -9.18
CA ILE A 337 -1.50 21.35 -10.05
C ILE A 337 -1.09 21.34 -11.53
N PRO A 338 -0.48 22.40 -12.10
CA PRO A 338 0.09 22.31 -13.44
C PRO A 338 1.14 21.22 -13.58
N GLY A 339 1.97 20.99 -12.54
CA GLY A 339 2.90 19.88 -12.49
C GLY A 339 2.21 18.52 -12.70
N LEU A 340 1.07 18.29 -12.08
CA LEU A 340 0.26 17.10 -12.32
C LEU A 340 -0.22 17.00 -13.78
N LEU A 341 -0.63 18.10 -14.40
CA LEU A 341 -1.07 18.07 -15.80
C LEU A 341 0.08 17.68 -16.74
N PHE A 342 1.30 18.22 -16.53
CA PHE A 342 2.48 17.81 -17.27
C PHE A 342 2.82 16.34 -17.03
N PHE A 343 2.72 15.87 -15.79
CA PHE A 343 2.90 14.46 -15.44
C PHE A 343 1.91 13.54 -16.14
N LEU A 344 0.62 13.91 -16.19
CA LEU A 344 -0.40 13.14 -16.90
C LEU A 344 -0.09 13.05 -18.41
N GLY A 345 0.38 14.14 -19.02
CA GLY A 345 0.86 14.13 -20.39
C GLY A 345 2.07 13.21 -20.58
N PHE A 346 3.04 13.28 -19.68
CA PHE A 346 4.20 12.37 -19.68
C PHE A 346 3.78 10.90 -19.52
N SER A 347 2.83 10.63 -18.63
CA SER A 347 2.31 9.28 -18.41
C SER A 347 1.65 8.70 -19.67
N GLN A 348 0.94 9.52 -20.46
CA GLN A 348 0.37 9.10 -21.74
C GLN A 348 1.44 8.77 -22.78
N VAL A 349 2.48 9.59 -22.89
CA VAL A 349 3.59 9.34 -23.83
C VAL A 349 4.37 8.07 -23.45
N THR A 350 4.44 7.76 -22.16
CA THR A 350 5.12 6.58 -21.63
C THR A 350 4.16 5.42 -21.29
N ALA A 351 2.96 5.43 -21.84
CA ALA A 351 1.92 4.42 -21.61
C ALA A 351 2.42 2.95 -21.65
N PRO A 352 3.34 2.52 -22.53
CA PRO A 352 3.88 1.17 -22.51
C PRO A 352 4.53 0.75 -21.18
N PHE A 353 4.97 1.69 -20.35
CA PHE A 353 5.62 1.44 -19.05
C PHE A 353 4.71 1.72 -17.85
N GLN A 354 3.50 2.23 -18.11
CA GLN A 354 2.55 2.64 -17.08
C GLN A 354 1.46 1.60 -16.86
N ASN A 355 0.89 1.59 -15.65
CA ASN A 355 -0.45 1.07 -15.43
C ASN A 355 -1.44 2.23 -15.60
N ARG A 356 -2.71 1.90 -15.77
CA ARG A 356 -3.76 2.92 -15.77
C ARG A 356 -3.75 3.63 -14.41
N ILE A 357 -3.65 4.96 -14.44
CA ILE A 357 -3.73 5.76 -13.22
C ILE A 357 -5.15 5.67 -12.67
N ASP A 358 -5.30 5.10 -11.47
CA ASP A 358 -6.58 5.08 -10.76
C ASP A 358 -6.69 6.31 -9.86
N LEU A 359 -7.39 7.33 -10.36
CA LEU A 359 -7.62 8.56 -9.61
C LEU A 359 -8.65 8.42 -8.50
N LYS A 360 -9.46 7.34 -8.50
CA LYS A 360 -10.58 7.20 -7.57
C LYS A 360 -10.17 7.25 -6.09
N PRO A 361 -9.13 6.51 -5.64
CA PRO A 361 -8.69 6.59 -4.24
C PRO A 361 -8.22 7.99 -3.84
N ALA A 362 -7.41 8.64 -4.68
CA ALA A 362 -6.89 9.98 -4.43
C ALA A 362 -8.01 11.02 -4.36
N LEU A 363 -8.96 10.98 -5.32
CA LEU A 363 -10.11 11.87 -5.34
C LEU A 363 -11.04 11.66 -4.15
N LEU A 364 -11.25 10.42 -3.69
CA LEU A 364 -12.07 10.15 -2.49
C LEU A 364 -11.45 10.75 -1.23
N VAL A 365 -10.14 10.63 -1.07
CA VAL A 365 -9.43 11.25 0.07
C VAL A 365 -9.46 12.77 -0.04
N GLY A 366 -9.21 13.34 -1.22
CA GLY A 366 -9.31 14.79 -1.44
C GLY A 366 -10.71 15.32 -1.19
N PHE A 367 -11.74 14.59 -1.61
CA PHE A 367 -13.14 14.94 -1.37
C PHE A 367 -13.51 14.87 0.12
N PHE A 368 -12.97 13.88 0.83
CA PHE A 368 -13.11 13.80 2.29
C PHE A 368 -12.42 14.97 3.00
N LEU A 369 -11.16 15.26 2.66
CA LEU A 369 -10.40 16.35 3.27
C LEU A 369 -11.00 17.72 2.92
N GLY A 370 -11.41 17.93 1.68
CA GLY A 370 -12.15 19.14 1.28
C GLY A 370 -13.45 19.31 2.10
N GLY A 371 -14.21 18.23 2.25
CA GLY A 371 -15.36 18.22 3.15
C GLY A 371 -15.01 18.54 4.60
N LEU A 372 -13.89 18.00 5.07
CA LEU A 372 -13.40 18.21 6.44
C LEU A 372 -13.08 19.69 6.71
N VAL A 373 -12.36 20.35 5.83
CA VAL A 373 -12.00 21.76 6.03
C VAL A 373 -13.22 22.68 5.95
N ILE A 374 -14.20 22.35 5.09
CA ILE A 374 -15.46 23.11 4.99
C ILE A 374 -16.31 22.94 6.25
N HIS A 375 -16.54 21.70 6.68
CA HIS A 375 -17.36 21.44 7.88
C HIS A 375 -16.65 21.87 9.17
N GLY A 376 -15.35 21.62 9.24
CA GLY A 376 -14.56 21.92 10.40
C GLY A 376 -14.42 23.42 10.66
N GLY A 377 -14.23 24.22 9.61
CA GLY A 377 -14.02 25.67 9.73
C GLY A 377 -15.10 26.40 10.55
N VAL A 378 -16.33 25.90 10.57
CA VAL A 378 -17.43 26.48 11.36
C VAL A 378 -17.56 25.91 12.78
N GLN A 379 -16.65 25.01 13.22
CA GLN A 379 -16.78 24.30 14.50
C GLN A 379 -15.94 24.90 15.66
N GLY A 380 -15.14 25.91 15.39
CA GLY A 380 -14.22 26.50 16.39
C GLY A 380 -14.90 26.94 17.70
N TRP A 381 -16.15 27.38 17.64
CA TRP A 381 -16.89 27.91 18.79
C TRP A 381 -17.11 26.89 19.93
N TRP A 382 -17.24 25.61 19.61
CA TRP A 382 -17.41 24.56 20.63
C TRP A 382 -16.14 23.74 20.88
N ILE A 383 -15.28 23.54 19.85
CA ILE A 383 -14.03 22.78 19.94
C ILE A 383 -13.02 23.51 20.82
N ALA A 384 -12.90 24.84 20.67
CA ALA A 384 -11.91 25.62 21.39
C ALA A 384 -12.06 25.50 22.92
N PRO A 385 -13.25 25.67 23.53
CA PRO A 385 -13.41 25.48 24.97
C PRO A 385 -13.23 24.02 25.41
N VAL A 386 -13.52 23.04 24.59
CA VAL A 386 -13.38 21.61 24.96
C VAL A 386 -11.91 21.21 24.98
N LEU A 387 -11.17 21.43 23.89
CA LEU A 387 -9.77 21.02 23.79
C LEU A 387 -8.83 21.95 24.54
N GLY A 388 -9.09 23.27 24.53
CA GLY A 388 -8.21 24.25 25.15
C GLY A 388 -8.10 24.13 26.68
N ASN A 389 -9.03 23.44 27.32
CA ASN A 389 -9.01 23.22 28.77
C ASN A 389 -8.41 21.87 29.19
N LEU A 390 -8.02 21.01 28.25
CA LEU A 390 -7.47 19.71 28.58
C LEU A 390 -5.95 19.79 28.86
N PRO A 391 -5.46 19.17 29.94
CA PRO A 391 -4.03 18.97 30.13
C PRO A 391 -3.44 18.02 29.07
N GLU A 392 -2.12 18.06 28.88
CA GLU A 392 -1.38 17.32 27.86
C GLU A 392 -1.73 15.82 27.79
N ILE A 393 -1.63 15.09 28.91
CA ILE A 393 -1.87 13.63 28.93
C ILE A 393 -3.33 13.28 28.63
N PRO A 394 -4.34 13.90 29.30
CA PRO A 394 -5.74 13.69 28.92
C PRO A 394 -6.04 14.03 27.44
N LEU A 395 -5.44 15.09 26.91
CA LEU A 395 -5.60 15.46 25.50
C LEU A 395 -5.03 14.37 24.58
N MET A 396 -3.83 13.90 24.83
CA MET A 396 -3.19 12.83 24.04
C MET A 396 -4.00 11.54 24.08
N LEU A 397 -4.42 11.09 25.28
CA LEU A 397 -5.22 9.88 25.43
C LEU A 397 -6.61 10.04 24.81
N GLY A 398 -7.23 11.20 24.99
CA GLY A 398 -8.51 11.54 24.36
C GLY A 398 -8.43 11.53 22.85
N ALA A 399 -7.40 12.13 22.27
CA ALA A 399 -7.14 12.08 20.82
C ALA A 399 -6.94 10.64 20.33
N THR A 400 -6.20 9.81 21.06
CA THR A 400 -5.99 8.38 20.73
C THR A 400 -7.32 7.62 20.70
N VAL A 401 -8.16 7.78 21.72
CA VAL A 401 -9.45 7.09 21.82
C VAL A 401 -10.44 7.59 20.78
N LEU A 402 -10.55 8.90 20.59
CA LEU A 402 -11.46 9.49 19.61
C LEU A 402 -11.09 9.09 18.18
N THR A 403 -9.81 9.03 17.87
CA THR A 403 -9.31 8.57 16.57
C THR A 403 -9.72 7.12 16.28
N ALA A 404 -9.82 6.27 17.29
CA ALA A 404 -10.28 4.89 17.07
C ALA A 404 -11.72 4.81 16.50
N PHE A 405 -12.53 5.84 16.68
CA PHE A 405 -13.91 5.92 16.18
C PHE A 405 -14.10 6.97 15.08
N ASN A 406 -13.06 7.74 14.77
CA ASN A 406 -13.10 8.80 13.76
C ASN A 406 -11.76 8.83 13.00
N ASP A 407 -11.71 9.52 11.87
CA ASP A 407 -10.46 9.72 11.13
C ASP A 407 -9.47 10.61 11.91
N ASN A 408 -8.19 10.24 11.88
CA ASN A 408 -7.13 10.96 12.60
C ASN A 408 -6.91 12.39 12.08
N ALA A 409 -7.11 12.64 10.77
CA ALA A 409 -7.01 13.98 10.20
C ALA A 409 -8.09 14.91 10.72
N ALA A 410 -9.29 14.39 11.02
CA ALA A 410 -10.37 15.19 11.59
C ALA A 410 -10.01 15.74 12.98
N ILE A 411 -9.44 14.90 13.84
CA ILE A 411 -9.04 15.30 15.20
C ILE A 411 -7.95 16.37 15.16
N THR A 412 -6.94 16.19 14.31
CA THR A 412 -5.84 17.13 14.20
C THR A 412 -6.26 18.44 13.55
N PHE A 413 -7.09 18.41 12.49
CA PHE A 413 -7.62 19.61 11.88
C PHE A 413 -8.44 20.44 12.89
N LEU A 414 -9.37 19.83 13.63
CA LEU A 414 -10.18 20.54 14.60
C LEU A 414 -9.33 21.17 15.71
N SER A 415 -8.18 20.61 16.05
CA SER A 415 -7.26 21.20 17.02
C SER A 415 -6.59 22.48 16.54
N THR A 416 -6.47 22.71 15.22
CA THR A 416 -5.95 23.97 14.67
C THR A 416 -6.87 25.15 14.90
N LEU A 417 -8.15 24.90 15.22
CA LEU A 417 -9.13 25.94 15.52
C LEU A 417 -9.08 26.42 16.97
N VAL A 418 -8.23 25.82 17.82
CA VAL A 418 -8.07 26.23 19.22
C VAL A 418 -7.07 27.38 19.32
N PRO A 419 -7.50 28.58 19.72
CA PRO A 419 -6.58 29.69 19.84
C PRO A 419 -5.57 29.45 20.96
N ASN A 420 -4.34 29.90 20.77
CA ASN A 420 -3.25 29.82 21.75
C ASN A 420 -2.91 28.41 22.24
N PHE A 421 -3.11 27.41 21.38
CA PHE A 421 -2.70 26.04 21.66
C PHE A 421 -1.17 26.00 21.76
N THR A 422 -0.63 25.48 22.86
CA THR A 422 0.82 25.44 23.08
C THR A 422 1.48 24.34 22.25
N ASP A 423 2.79 24.47 21.97
CA ASP A 423 3.55 23.45 21.24
C ASP A 423 3.46 22.07 21.90
N THR A 424 3.40 21.99 23.23
CA THR A 424 3.22 20.76 23.98
C THR A 424 1.86 20.12 23.71
N LEU A 425 0.80 20.91 23.65
CA LEU A 425 -0.55 20.44 23.35
C LEU A 425 -0.69 20.08 21.87
N ASN A 426 -0.08 20.85 20.98
CA ASN A 426 0.03 20.54 19.54
C ASN A 426 0.68 19.15 19.34
N TYR A 427 1.80 18.93 20.02
CA TYR A 427 2.49 17.63 20.00
C TYR A 427 1.60 16.50 20.54
N ALA A 428 0.96 16.73 21.70
CA ALA A 428 0.14 15.71 22.36
C ALA A 428 -1.05 15.25 21.51
N VAL A 429 -1.77 16.19 20.89
CA VAL A 429 -2.92 15.85 20.05
C VAL A 429 -2.52 15.07 18.80
N VAL A 430 -1.44 15.47 18.13
CA VAL A 430 -0.95 14.75 16.95
C VAL A 430 -0.40 13.38 17.31
N ALA A 431 0.39 13.29 18.39
CA ALA A 431 0.92 12.00 18.87
C ALA A 431 -0.24 11.05 19.24
N GLY A 432 -1.29 11.55 19.88
CA GLY A 432 -2.48 10.78 20.19
C GLY A 432 -3.25 10.34 18.96
N ALA A 433 -3.50 11.24 18.02
CA ALA A 433 -4.23 10.94 16.78
C ALA A 433 -3.49 9.92 15.91
N VAL A 434 -2.17 10.06 15.77
CA VAL A 434 -1.34 9.11 15.03
C VAL A 434 -1.30 7.74 15.70
N ALA A 435 -1.13 7.69 17.02
CA ALA A 435 -1.17 6.43 17.77
C ALA A 435 -2.53 5.73 17.66
N GLY A 436 -3.63 6.52 17.68
CA GLY A 436 -4.99 6.03 17.51
C GLY A 436 -5.30 5.52 16.08
N GLY A 437 -4.61 6.04 15.06
CA GLY A 437 -4.86 5.75 13.66
C GLY A 437 -4.75 4.28 13.25
N GLY A 438 -4.05 3.47 14.03
CA GLY A 438 -3.94 2.03 13.81
C GLY A 438 -4.94 1.16 14.59
N LEU A 439 -5.74 1.72 15.47
CA LEU A 439 -6.59 0.94 16.38
C LEU A 439 -7.79 0.30 15.70
N THR A 440 -8.35 0.93 14.67
CA THR A 440 -9.48 0.41 13.91
C THR A 440 -9.29 0.66 12.41
N VAL A 441 -10.13 0.00 11.61
CA VAL A 441 -10.11 0.19 10.15
C VAL A 441 -10.50 1.61 9.73
N ILE A 442 -11.36 2.27 10.48
CA ILE A 442 -11.87 3.61 10.16
C ILE A 442 -11.01 4.75 10.74
N ALA A 443 -10.05 4.42 11.58
CA ALA A 443 -9.24 5.41 12.30
C ALA A 443 -8.23 6.14 11.39
N ASN A 444 -7.90 5.59 10.23
CA ASN A 444 -7.00 6.20 9.28
C ASN A 444 -7.38 5.80 7.84
N ALA A 445 -7.37 6.75 6.92
CA ALA A 445 -7.77 6.58 5.52
C ALA A 445 -7.11 5.39 4.78
N PRO A 446 -5.84 5.02 4.96
CA PRO A 446 -5.22 3.86 4.29
C PRO A 446 -5.65 2.48 4.82
N ASN A 447 -6.21 2.38 6.04
CA ASN A 447 -6.53 1.09 6.66
C ASN A 447 -7.54 0.24 5.86
N PRO A 448 -8.63 0.81 5.30
CA PRO A 448 -9.56 0.07 4.46
C PRO A 448 -8.90 -0.55 3.23
N ALA A 449 -7.91 0.12 2.61
CA ALA A 449 -7.19 -0.41 1.47
C ALA A 449 -6.35 -1.65 1.86
N GLY A 450 -5.62 -1.56 2.98
CA GLY A 450 -4.87 -2.70 3.53
C GLY A 450 -5.77 -3.89 3.88
N LEU A 451 -6.90 -3.61 4.55
CA LEU A 451 -7.89 -4.65 4.86
C LEU A 451 -8.48 -5.29 3.60
N SER A 452 -8.84 -4.50 2.58
CA SER A 452 -9.40 -5.00 1.32
C SER A 452 -8.48 -6.02 0.64
N ILE A 453 -7.17 -5.77 0.63
CA ILE A 453 -6.15 -6.66 0.06
C ILE A 453 -6.04 -7.96 0.88
N LEU A 454 -6.06 -7.86 2.20
CA LEU A 454 -5.81 -8.97 3.10
C LEU A 454 -7.08 -9.73 3.52
N LYS A 455 -8.28 -9.21 3.25
CA LYS A 455 -9.57 -9.76 3.70
C LYS A 455 -9.72 -11.25 3.41
N LYS A 456 -9.30 -11.71 2.23
CA LYS A 456 -9.39 -13.13 1.82
C LYS A 456 -8.72 -14.13 2.77
N TYR A 457 -7.79 -13.68 3.62
CA TYR A 457 -7.06 -14.53 4.58
C TYR A 457 -7.71 -14.65 5.95
N PHE A 458 -8.79 -13.90 6.22
CA PHE A 458 -9.42 -13.84 7.55
C PHE A 458 -10.72 -14.63 7.67
N GLY A 459 -11.18 -15.29 6.59
CA GLY A 459 -12.47 -15.94 6.55
C GLY A 459 -13.62 -14.93 6.39
N ASN A 460 -14.79 -15.44 6.00
CA ASN A 460 -16.03 -14.63 5.94
C ASN A 460 -16.57 -14.39 7.33
#